data_477b47c46be267efbd882d22a00dd1f5
#
_entry.id   477b47c46be267efbd882d22a00dd1f5
#
_cell.length_a   1.000
_cell.length_b   1.000
_cell.length_c   1.000
_cell.angle_alpha   90.00
_cell.angle_beta   90.00
_cell.angle_gamma   90.00
#
_symmetry.space_group_name_H-M   'P 1'
#
loop_
_entity.id
_entity.type
_entity.pdbx_description
1 polymer ?
#
loop_
_entity_poly.entity_id
_entity_poly.type
_entity_poly.pdbx_seq_one_letter_code
_entity_poly.pdbx_strand_id
1 'polypeptide(L)'
;GLKLIVCSSSLNEARKVMKLKPYAIAFEDPKLIGTGKSITKYKAKDVKKFTEMLKGSKIIPLCGAGISSKKDVIEAKRLGCKGVLISSAIVKARDDKFLEELSKVSI
;
A
#
# COMPACT_ATOMS: atom_id res chain seq x y z
N GLY A 1 -4.48 -17.85 -15.01
CA GLY A 1 -4.36 -18.32 -13.66
C GLY A 1 -4.60 -17.23 -12.62
N LEU A 2 -4.60 -17.64 -11.38
CA LEU A 2 -4.78 -16.72 -10.26
C LEU A 2 -3.52 -15.91 -10.00
N LYS A 3 -3.72 -14.63 -9.61
CA LYS A 3 -2.63 -13.78 -9.17
C LYS A 3 -2.66 -13.72 -7.64
N LEU A 4 -1.52 -14.01 -7.02
CA LEU A 4 -1.42 -14.03 -5.56
C LEU A 4 -0.92 -12.68 -5.06
N ILE A 5 -1.71 -12.07 -4.15
CA ILE A 5 -1.32 -10.86 -3.45
C ILE A 5 -1.18 -11.23 -1.98
N VAL A 6 -0.01 -10.96 -1.40
CA VAL A 6 0.27 -11.31 -0.02
C VAL A 6 0.50 -10.04 0.80
N CYS A 7 -0.14 -9.97 1.97
CA CYS A 7 0.08 -8.86 2.89
C CYS A 7 1.22 -9.18 3.83
N SER A 8 2.05 -8.18 4.14
CA SER A 8 3.10 -8.30 5.13
C SER A 8 3.07 -7.11 6.06
N SER A 9 3.38 -7.33 7.33
CA SER A 9 3.38 -6.27 8.34
C SER A 9 4.78 -5.86 8.78
N SER A 10 5.80 -6.47 8.19
CA SER A 10 7.19 -6.12 8.49
C SER A 10 8.08 -6.37 7.28
N LEU A 11 9.26 -5.77 7.31
CA LEU A 11 10.25 -5.99 6.25
C LEU A 11 10.74 -7.43 6.22
N ASN A 12 10.86 -8.07 7.39
CA ASN A 12 11.24 -9.47 7.47
C ASN A 12 10.21 -10.39 6.82
N GLU A 13 8.93 -10.15 7.09
CA GLU A 13 7.86 -10.93 6.44
C GLU A 13 7.88 -10.73 4.94
N ALA A 14 8.03 -9.49 4.50
CA ALA A 14 8.09 -9.18 3.07
C ALA A 14 9.25 -9.92 2.40
N ARG A 15 10.42 -9.94 3.05
CA ARG A 15 11.59 -10.63 2.53
C ARG A 15 11.34 -12.13 2.37
N LYS A 16 10.68 -12.75 3.34
CA LYS A 16 10.32 -14.17 3.28
C LYS A 16 9.32 -14.45 2.16
N VAL A 17 8.32 -13.59 2.03
CA VAL A 17 7.26 -13.73 1.04
C VAL A 17 7.80 -13.56 -0.38
N MET A 18 8.81 -12.73 -0.58
CA MET A 18 9.43 -12.54 -1.88
C MET A 18 9.89 -13.87 -2.51
N LYS A 19 10.29 -14.83 -1.68
CA LYS A 19 10.76 -16.14 -2.14
C LYS A 19 9.66 -16.94 -2.84
N LEU A 20 8.40 -16.63 -2.53
CA LEU A 20 7.25 -17.27 -3.16
C LEU A 20 6.92 -16.65 -4.51
N LYS A 21 7.56 -15.58 -4.88
CA LYS A 21 7.34 -14.83 -6.13
C LYS A 21 5.88 -14.52 -6.38
N PRO A 22 5.18 -13.87 -5.42
CA PRO A 22 3.77 -13.49 -5.60
C PRO A 22 3.67 -12.41 -6.67
N TYR A 23 2.44 -12.17 -7.16
CA TYR A 23 2.18 -11.09 -8.10
C TYR A 23 2.43 -9.73 -7.45
N ALA A 24 2.01 -9.57 -6.20
CA ALA A 24 2.18 -8.32 -5.46
C ALA A 24 2.35 -8.63 -3.96
N ILE A 25 3.02 -7.72 -3.27
CA ILE A 25 3.09 -7.73 -1.81
C ILE A 25 2.55 -6.40 -1.33
N ALA A 26 1.63 -6.44 -0.38
CA ALA A 26 1.06 -5.25 0.25
C ALA A 26 1.68 -5.09 1.63
N PHE A 27 2.39 -3.98 1.83
CA PHE A 27 2.96 -3.64 3.14
C PHE A 27 1.89 -2.90 3.94
N GLU A 28 1.49 -3.47 5.07
CA GLU A 28 0.45 -2.92 5.94
C GLU A 28 0.89 -2.96 7.40
N ASP A 29 0.51 -1.92 8.14
CA ASP A 29 0.63 -1.95 9.60
C ASP A 29 -0.78 -2.10 10.18
N PRO A 30 -1.11 -3.26 10.78
CA PRO A 30 -2.44 -3.49 11.35
C PRO A 30 -2.86 -2.44 12.39
N LYS A 31 -1.91 -1.84 13.07
CA LYS A 31 -2.17 -0.81 14.08
C LYS A 31 -2.71 0.48 13.46
N LEU A 32 -2.48 0.70 12.18
CA LEU A 32 -2.92 1.92 11.49
C LEU A 32 -4.21 1.71 10.71
N ILE A 33 -4.66 0.47 10.51
CA ILE A 33 -5.88 0.17 9.76
C ILE A 33 -7.09 0.81 10.46
N GLY A 34 -7.85 1.60 9.69
CA GLY A 34 -9.07 2.24 10.21
C GLY A 34 -8.84 3.45 11.11
N THR A 35 -7.59 3.87 11.32
CA THR A 35 -7.27 4.98 12.23
C THR A 35 -7.26 6.34 11.53
N GLY A 36 -7.21 6.37 10.20
CA GLY A 36 -6.96 7.61 9.46
C GLY A 36 -5.50 8.05 9.49
N LYS A 37 -4.64 7.32 10.20
CA LYS A 37 -3.20 7.60 10.25
C LYS A 37 -2.53 6.82 9.12
N SER A 38 -2.11 7.54 8.08
CA SER A 38 -1.57 6.91 6.88
C SER A 38 -0.20 6.27 7.12
N ILE A 39 -0.04 5.05 6.61
CA ILE A 39 1.24 4.35 6.61
C ILE A 39 2.31 5.15 5.86
N THR A 40 1.91 5.92 4.85
CA THR A 40 2.85 6.74 4.07
C THR A 40 3.45 7.88 4.87
N LYS A 41 2.83 8.25 5.98
CA LYS A 41 3.32 9.29 6.87
C LYS A 41 4.01 8.69 8.10
N TYR A 42 3.35 7.74 8.75
CA TYR A 42 3.83 7.19 10.02
C TYR A 42 4.89 6.10 9.86
N LYS A 43 4.95 5.48 8.69
CA LYS A 43 5.92 4.42 8.38
C LYS A 43 6.63 4.67 7.05
N ALA A 44 6.82 5.94 6.69
CA ALA A 44 7.41 6.32 5.40
C ALA A 44 8.77 5.64 5.15
N LYS A 45 9.64 5.58 6.15
CA LYS A 45 10.95 4.96 6.00
C LYS A 45 10.85 3.46 5.71
N ASP A 46 9.93 2.78 6.41
CA ASP A 46 9.73 1.34 6.19
C ASP A 46 9.12 1.08 4.83
N VAL A 47 8.16 1.91 4.39
CA VAL A 47 7.58 1.79 3.05
C VAL A 47 8.66 1.98 2.00
N LYS A 48 9.54 2.97 2.18
CA LYS A 48 10.63 3.22 1.25
C LYS A 48 11.60 2.04 1.17
N LYS A 49 11.98 1.48 2.30
CA LYS A 49 12.84 0.28 2.34
C LYS A 49 12.16 -0.91 1.68
N PHE A 50 10.85 -1.06 1.91
CA PHE A 50 10.05 -2.11 1.30
C PHE A 50 10.07 -2.01 -0.23
N THR A 51 9.78 -0.83 -0.78
CA THR A 51 9.77 -0.66 -2.23
C THR A 51 11.16 -0.85 -2.84
N GLU A 52 12.21 -0.41 -2.17
CA GLU A 52 13.57 -0.62 -2.63
C GLU A 52 13.95 -2.09 -2.63
N MET A 53 13.47 -2.84 -1.65
CA MET A 53 13.70 -4.29 -1.56
C MET A 53 13.08 -5.03 -2.75
N LEU A 54 11.94 -4.58 -3.24
CA LEU A 54 11.25 -5.19 -4.38
C LEU A 54 11.74 -4.68 -5.74
N LYS A 55 12.55 -3.63 -5.74
CA LYS A 55 13.08 -3.04 -6.96
C LYS A 55 13.93 -4.06 -7.71
N GLY A 56 13.70 -4.20 -9.01
CA GLY A 56 14.39 -5.21 -9.83
C GLY A 56 13.68 -6.55 -9.86
N SER A 57 12.71 -6.78 -8.99
CA SER A 57 11.86 -7.95 -9.06
C SER A 57 10.63 -7.63 -9.91
N LYS A 58 9.85 -8.68 -10.24
CA LYS A 58 8.57 -8.48 -10.95
C LYS A 58 7.42 -8.31 -9.98
N ILE A 59 7.69 -8.31 -8.67
CA ILE A 59 6.68 -8.21 -7.63
C ILE A 59 6.22 -6.76 -7.51
N ILE A 60 4.91 -6.55 -7.56
CA ILE A 60 4.34 -5.20 -7.48
C ILE A 60 4.25 -4.77 -6.02
N PRO A 61 4.90 -3.65 -5.63
CA PRO A 61 4.79 -3.14 -4.27
C PRO A 61 3.52 -2.34 -4.07
N LEU A 62 2.73 -2.75 -3.08
CA LEU A 62 1.51 -2.06 -2.64
C LEU A 62 1.69 -1.67 -1.18
N CYS A 63 0.96 -0.66 -0.72
CA CYS A 63 0.92 -0.36 0.70
C CYS A 63 -0.50 -0.02 1.13
N GLY A 64 -0.76 -0.16 2.40
CA GLY A 64 -2.07 0.10 2.99
C GLY A 64 -1.98 0.46 4.44
N ALA A 65 -3.12 0.72 5.00
CA ALA A 65 -3.40 1.21 6.34
C ALA A 65 -3.47 2.74 6.38
N GLY A 66 -4.61 3.23 6.80
CA GLY A 66 -4.83 4.65 7.01
C GLY A 66 -4.84 5.53 5.77
N ILE A 67 -4.87 4.94 4.59
CA ILE A 67 -4.97 5.71 3.34
C ILE A 67 -6.38 6.30 3.26
N SER A 68 -6.49 7.62 3.36
CA SER A 68 -7.79 8.27 3.42
C SER A 68 -7.93 9.50 2.53
N SER A 69 -6.89 9.84 1.78
CA SER A 69 -6.92 11.03 0.93
C SER A 69 -6.10 10.83 -0.34
N LYS A 70 -6.37 11.69 -1.32
CA LYS A 70 -5.59 11.75 -2.55
C LYS A 70 -4.10 12.00 -2.24
N LYS A 71 -3.83 12.84 -1.23
CA LYS A 71 -2.47 13.15 -0.80
C LYS A 71 -1.73 11.89 -0.34
N ASP A 72 -2.40 11.01 0.40
CA ASP A 72 -1.82 9.76 0.85
C ASP A 72 -1.45 8.86 -0.33
N VAL A 73 -2.30 8.81 -1.35
CA VAL A 73 -2.04 8.00 -2.56
C VAL A 73 -0.84 8.55 -3.32
N ILE A 74 -0.76 9.86 -3.47
CA ILE A 74 0.37 10.51 -4.14
C ILE A 74 1.67 10.23 -3.38
N GLU A 75 1.62 10.28 -2.05
CA GLU A 75 2.79 9.99 -1.22
C GLU A 75 3.22 8.53 -1.36
N ALA A 76 2.28 7.60 -1.44
CA ALA A 76 2.60 6.19 -1.68
C ALA A 76 3.36 6.02 -2.99
N LYS A 77 2.91 6.70 -4.03
CA LYS A 77 3.60 6.69 -5.32
C LYS A 77 5.01 7.25 -5.20
N ARG A 78 5.16 8.37 -4.49
CA ARG A 78 6.47 9.00 -4.28
C ARG A 78 7.43 8.05 -3.55
N LEU A 79 6.92 7.24 -2.63
CA LEU A 79 7.72 6.26 -1.90
C LEU A 79 8.05 5.00 -2.72
N GLY A 80 7.48 4.88 -3.91
CA GLY A 80 7.78 3.78 -4.83
C GLY A 80 6.71 2.72 -4.97
N CYS A 81 5.57 2.88 -4.28
CA CYS A 81 4.47 1.92 -4.41
C CYS A 81 3.78 2.07 -5.76
N LYS A 82 3.23 0.97 -6.27
CA LYS A 82 2.49 0.94 -7.53
C LYS A 82 0.98 0.92 -7.31
N GLY A 83 0.54 0.81 -6.06
CA GLY A 83 -0.86 0.83 -5.72
C GLY A 83 -1.05 0.91 -4.22
N VAL A 84 -2.29 1.07 -3.80
CA VAL A 84 -2.66 1.19 -2.39
C VAL A 84 -3.87 0.35 -2.08
N LEU A 85 -4.01 -0.01 -0.79
CA LEU A 85 -5.19 -0.67 -0.26
C LEU A 85 -5.91 0.32 0.64
N ILE A 86 -7.21 0.45 0.44
CA ILE A 86 -8.04 1.39 1.20
C ILE A 86 -9.04 0.61 2.04
N SER A 87 -9.15 0.97 3.32
CA SER A 87 -10.09 0.36 4.23
C SER A 87 -11.53 0.58 3.76
N SER A 88 -12.34 -0.48 3.81
CA SER A 88 -13.76 -0.39 3.45
C SER A 88 -14.52 0.59 4.36
N ALA A 89 -14.11 0.73 5.61
CA ALA A 89 -14.73 1.70 6.52
C ALA A 89 -14.53 3.12 6.03
N ILE A 90 -13.35 3.45 5.50
CA ILE A 90 -13.07 4.77 4.94
C ILE A 90 -13.87 4.98 3.66
N VAL A 91 -13.94 3.98 2.80
CA VAL A 91 -14.71 4.07 1.56
C VAL A 91 -16.18 4.33 1.85
N LYS A 92 -16.75 3.63 2.85
CA LYS A 92 -18.15 3.82 3.25
C LYS A 92 -18.42 5.20 3.82
N ALA A 93 -17.43 5.82 4.45
CA ALA A 93 -17.56 7.14 5.05
C ALA A 93 -17.39 8.27 4.02
N ARG A 94 -17.01 7.97 2.79
CA ARG A 94 -16.74 8.95 1.73
C ARG A 94 -17.81 8.87 0.66
N ASP A 95 -18.01 9.98 -0.03
CA ASP A 95 -18.93 10.07 -1.14
C ASP A 95 -18.26 9.65 -2.47
N ASP A 96 -19.09 9.62 -3.53
CA ASP A 96 -18.61 9.25 -4.86
C ASP A 96 -17.51 10.19 -5.38
N LYS A 97 -17.57 11.44 -4.97
CA LYS A 97 -16.57 12.44 -5.39
C LYS A 97 -15.17 12.07 -4.90
N PHE A 98 -15.07 11.57 -3.66
CA PHE A 98 -13.79 11.12 -3.12
C PHE A 98 -13.22 9.97 -3.94
N LEU A 99 -14.05 8.97 -4.26
CA LEU A 99 -13.63 7.83 -5.08
C LEU A 99 -13.24 8.26 -6.48
N GLU A 100 -13.97 9.20 -7.06
CA GLU A 100 -13.68 9.75 -8.38
C GLU A 100 -12.32 10.45 -8.38
N GLU A 101 -12.03 11.25 -7.36
CA GLU A 101 -10.73 11.93 -7.25
C GLU A 101 -9.59 10.94 -7.12
N LEU A 102 -9.77 9.86 -6.34
CA LEU A 102 -8.76 8.82 -6.20
C LEU A 102 -8.48 8.13 -7.52
N SER A 103 -9.51 7.88 -8.32
CA SER A 103 -9.37 7.19 -9.60
C SER A 103 -8.54 7.98 -10.60
N LYS A 104 -8.39 9.28 -10.41
CA LYS A 104 -7.59 10.15 -11.28
C LYS A 104 -6.12 10.19 -10.90
N VAL A 105 -5.75 9.60 -9.77
CA VAL A 105 -4.34 9.56 -9.36
C VAL A 105 -3.66 8.42 -10.11
N SER A 106 -2.61 8.75 -10.85
CA SER A 106 -1.82 7.76 -11.57
C SER A 106 -0.69 7.27 -10.67
N ILE A 107 -0.60 5.99 -10.49
CA ILE A 107 0.47 5.37 -9.71
C ILE A 107 1.38 4.56 -10.62
#